data_e2cb9170134ebf1c9cc1dec8fc69f97e
#
_entry.id   e2cb9170134ebf1c9cc1dec8fc69f97e
#
_cell.length_a   1.000
_cell.length_b   1.000
_cell.length_c   1.000
_cell.angle_alpha   90.00
_cell.angle_beta   90.00
_cell.angle_gamma   90.00
#
_symmetry.space_group_name_H-M   'P 1'
#
loop_
_entity.id
_entity.type
_entity.pdbx_description
1 polymer ?
#
loop_
_entity_poly.entity_id
_entity_poly.type
_entity_poly.pdbx_seq_one_letter_code
_entity_poly.pdbx_strand_id
1 'polypeptide(L)'
;MIIILKSNPDEQQKQNLITWLHSLGLDTHMSQGEYQTILGLVGDTSKVDLDLIKSLEIVQDVKRIREPYKNVNRDFHPDDTVLDIGGAKIGGGNFQFIAGPCSVESEEQIIEVAKAVQASGARLLRGGAFKPRTSPYAFQGMGAEGIRLLLEAKQATGMPIVTEIMNISQLPLFADIDVVQVGARNMQNFDLLKELGHSDKVILLKRGLANTLEELLMSAEYIMAGGNERIILCERGIRTFETYTRNTLDISAVPLIKMKSHLPVVVDPSHASGHSYLVEPLALAAAAAGADGLMIEVHNDPARALCDGPQSLSPKIFDEVAGKVKKILPVVGKELGR
;
A
#
# COMPACT_ATOMS: atom_id res chain seq x y z
N MET A 1 9.37 20.63 9.39
CA MET A 1 9.05 21.02 10.80
C MET A 1 7.56 20.90 10.98
N ILE A 2 7.10 20.49 12.17
CA ILE A 2 5.67 20.46 12.52
C ILE A 2 5.40 21.34 13.73
N ILE A 3 4.24 21.99 13.71
CA ILE A 3 3.67 22.72 14.82
C ILE A 3 2.45 21.93 15.29
N ILE A 4 2.46 21.54 16.56
CA ILE A 4 1.35 20.81 17.19
C ILE A 4 0.50 21.86 17.89
N LEU A 5 -0.77 21.96 17.53
CA LEU A 5 -1.70 22.89 18.16
C LEU A 5 -2.36 22.26 19.38
N LYS A 6 -2.76 23.08 20.35
CA LYS A 6 -3.60 22.66 21.48
C LYS A 6 -4.97 22.19 20.97
N SER A 7 -5.66 21.42 21.79
CA SER A 7 -7.03 20.99 21.49
C SER A 7 -7.95 22.20 21.35
N ASN A 8 -8.75 22.24 20.28
CA ASN A 8 -9.67 23.36 19.98
C ASN A 8 -8.98 24.73 19.92
N PRO A 9 -7.99 24.93 19.04
CA PRO A 9 -7.30 26.19 18.91
C PRO A 9 -8.27 27.28 18.41
N ASP A 10 -8.08 28.51 18.82
CA ASP A 10 -8.81 29.65 18.29
C ASP A 10 -8.60 29.78 16.78
N GLU A 11 -9.69 29.80 16.01
CA GLU A 11 -9.63 29.79 14.55
C GLU A 11 -8.96 31.03 13.97
N GLN A 12 -9.18 32.22 14.61
CA GLN A 12 -8.54 33.45 14.15
C GLN A 12 -7.03 33.43 14.40
N GLN A 13 -6.62 32.96 15.56
CA GLN A 13 -5.19 32.81 15.87
C GLN A 13 -4.52 31.79 14.98
N LYS A 14 -5.21 30.66 14.66
CA LYS A 14 -4.72 29.66 13.71
C LYS A 14 -4.52 30.25 12.31
N GLN A 15 -5.52 30.98 11.79
CA GLN A 15 -5.43 31.62 10.49
C GLN A 15 -4.31 32.69 10.45
N ASN A 16 -4.13 33.46 11.52
CA ASN A 16 -3.06 34.43 11.64
C ASN A 16 -1.68 33.75 11.60
N LEU A 17 -1.52 32.63 12.31
CA LEU A 17 -0.29 31.83 12.27
C LEU A 17 0.02 31.32 10.85
N ILE A 18 -0.96 30.77 10.16
CA ILE A 18 -0.80 30.28 8.78
C ILE A 18 -0.40 31.44 7.84
N THR A 19 -1.09 32.58 7.93
CA THR A 19 -0.79 33.75 7.12
C THR A 19 0.64 34.25 7.38
N TRP A 20 1.05 34.29 8.62
CA TRP A 20 2.41 34.69 8.98
C TRP A 20 3.46 33.70 8.43
N LEU A 21 3.24 32.40 8.53
CA LEU A 21 4.13 31.38 7.99
C LEU A 21 4.25 31.50 6.47
N HIS A 22 3.15 31.75 5.77
CA HIS A 22 3.16 32.00 4.31
C HIS A 22 3.95 33.27 3.96
N SER A 23 3.90 34.32 4.78
CA SER A 23 4.70 35.52 4.59
C SER A 23 6.21 35.29 4.70
N LEU A 24 6.61 34.21 5.38
CA LEU A 24 8.00 33.76 5.47
C LEU A 24 8.43 32.86 4.30
N GLY A 25 7.54 32.64 3.31
CA GLY A 25 7.79 31.77 2.15
C GLY A 25 7.67 30.27 2.47
N LEU A 26 6.92 29.94 3.51
CA LEU A 26 6.65 28.55 3.90
C LEU A 26 5.23 28.16 3.50
N ASP A 27 5.08 27.02 2.84
CA ASP A 27 3.77 26.40 2.67
C ASP A 27 3.38 25.61 3.93
N THR A 28 2.07 25.52 4.18
CA THR A 28 1.54 24.79 5.32
C THR A 28 0.62 23.66 4.87
N HIS A 29 0.84 22.47 5.40
CA HIS A 29 -0.08 21.35 5.30
C HIS A 29 -0.73 21.11 6.65
N MET A 30 -2.08 21.14 6.70
CA MET A 30 -2.82 20.94 7.94
C MET A 30 -3.37 19.50 7.98
N SER A 31 -3.01 18.77 9.03
CA SER A 31 -3.61 17.49 9.38
C SER A 31 -4.45 17.66 10.63
N GLN A 32 -5.74 17.38 10.51
CA GLN A 32 -6.70 17.47 11.61
C GLN A 32 -7.15 16.05 12.00
N GLY A 33 -6.56 15.54 13.08
CA GLY A 33 -6.95 14.28 13.70
C GLY A 33 -8.09 14.46 14.71
N GLU A 34 -8.59 13.35 15.25
CA GLU A 34 -9.68 13.35 16.25
C GLU A 34 -9.30 14.11 17.55
N TYR A 35 -8.03 14.05 17.94
CA TYR A 35 -7.55 14.63 19.22
C TYR A 35 -6.56 15.78 19.04
N GLN A 36 -6.02 15.99 17.86
CA GLN A 36 -4.90 16.90 17.66
C GLN A 36 -4.88 17.50 16.25
N THR A 37 -4.58 18.80 16.15
CA THR A 37 -4.33 19.48 14.87
C THR A 37 -2.84 19.74 14.72
N ILE A 38 -2.27 19.39 13.58
CA ILE A 38 -0.87 19.57 13.23
C ILE A 38 -0.75 20.45 12.00
N LEU A 39 0.14 21.42 12.05
CA LEU A 39 0.57 22.20 10.89
C LEU A 39 1.98 21.72 10.47
N GLY A 40 2.05 21.04 9.35
CA GLY A 40 3.30 20.68 8.69
C GLY A 40 3.83 21.87 7.88
N LEU A 41 5.09 22.24 8.09
CA LEU A 41 5.74 23.32 7.34
C LEU A 41 6.58 22.76 6.20
N VAL A 42 6.33 23.23 5.00
CA VAL A 42 7.04 22.87 3.77
C VAL A 42 7.83 24.09 3.29
N GLY A 43 9.13 23.90 3.06
CA GLY A 43 10.04 24.99 2.68
C GLY A 43 11.29 25.06 3.57
N ASP A 44 12.06 26.13 3.42
CA ASP A 44 13.27 26.36 4.24
C ASP A 44 12.91 26.87 5.64
N THR A 45 12.78 25.92 6.57
CA THR A 45 12.47 26.21 7.98
C THR A 45 13.68 26.62 8.81
N SER A 46 14.87 26.79 8.21
CA SER A 46 16.09 27.18 8.95
C SER A 46 15.98 28.55 9.60
N LYS A 47 15.21 29.44 8.98
CA LYS A 47 14.99 30.84 9.42
C LYS A 47 13.86 31.01 10.44
N VAL A 48 13.16 29.93 10.77
CA VAL A 48 12.02 29.99 11.68
C VAL A 48 12.52 29.92 13.12
N ASP A 49 12.12 30.91 13.90
CA ASP A 49 12.39 30.95 15.32
C ASP A 49 11.44 29.99 16.07
N LEU A 50 12.00 28.88 16.55
CA LEU A 50 11.25 27.84 17.27
C LEU A 50 10.69 28.35 18.60
N ASP A 51 11.44 29.18 19.30
CA ASP A 51 11.04 29.67 20.62
C ASP A 51 9.89 30.66 20.49
N LEU A 52 9.90 31.47 19.42
CA LEU A 52 8.79 32.35 19.10
C LEU A 52 7.49 31.54 18.83
N ILE A 53 7.56 30.51 17.98
CA ILE A 53 6.38 29.68 17.71
C ILE A 53 5.89 28.96 18.97
N LYS A 54 6.79 28.39 19.77
CA LYS A 54 6.45 27.75 21.05
C LYS A 54 5.78 28.67 22.05
N SER A 55 6.07 29.96 21.97
CA SER A 55 5.48 30.98 22.88
C SER A 55 4.02 31.31 22.51
N LEU A 56 3.53 30.93 21.32
CA LEU A 56 2.16 31.22 20.89
C LEU A 56 1.15 30.42 21.72
N GLU A 57 0.10 31.10 22.18
CA GLU A 57 -0.92 30.50 23.05
C GLU A 57 -1.56 29.24 22.50
N ILE A 58 -1.80 29.18 21.18
CA ILE A 58 -2.43 28.05 20.48
C ILE A 58 -1.49 26.88 20.24
N VAL A 59 -0.17 27.04 20.43
CA VAL A 59 0.83 26.03 20.17
C VAL A 59 1.06 25.17 21.41
N GLN A 60 1.04 23.87 21.24
CA GLN A 60 1.37 22.88 22.26
C GLN A 60 2.86 22.51 22.22
N ASP A 61 3.38 22.24 21.02
CA ASP A 61 4.80 21.90 20.81
C ASP A 61 5.22 22.17 19.36
N VAL A 62 6.54 22.24 19.13
CA VAL A 62 7.15 22.37 17.79
C VAL A 62 8.28 21.37 17.67
N LYS A 63 8.24 20.55 16.61
CA LYS A 63 9.25 19.52 16.36
C LYS A 63 9.91 19.70 14.98
N ARG A 64 11.23 19.57 14.92
CA ARG A 64 11.94 19.45 13.65
C ARG A 64 11.92 18.00 13.20
N ILE A 65 11.34 17.72 12.03
CA ILE A 65 11.40 16.40 11.41
C ILE A 65 12.75 16.27 10.74
N ARG A 66 13.41 15.18 11.02
CA ARG A 66 14.73 14.84 10.46
C ARG A 66 14.63 13.97 9.23
N GLU A 67 13.52 13.22 9.10
CA GLU A 67 13.26 12.37 7.95
C GLU A 67 13.03 13.20 6.68
N PRO A 68 13.53 12.72 5.51
CA PRO A 68 13.40 13.45 4.24
C PRO A 68 11.98 13.42 3.65
N TYR A 69 11.13 12.47 4.07
CA TYR A 69 9.71 12.37 3.72
C TYR A 69 8.85 13.08 4.77
N LYS A 70 7.80 13.78 4.34
CA LYS A 70 6.93 14.60 5.20
C LYS A 70 5.49 14.11 5.18
N ASN A 71 4.84 14.08 4.02
CA ASN A 71 3.43 13.69 3.91
C ASN A 71 3.20 12.24 4.34
N VAL A 72 4.14 11.35 4.07
CA VAL A 72 4.11 9.93 4.47
C VAL A 72 4.41 9.73 5.95
N ASN A 73 5.00 10.73 6.62
CA ASN A 73 5.50 10.61 7.98
C ASN A 73 4.37 10.65 9.00
N ARG A 74 4.37 9.70 9.94
CA ARG A 74 3.40 9.63 11.03
C ARG A 74 3.40 10.89 11.91
N ASP A 75 4.52 11.58 12.07
CA ASP A 75 4.56 12.83 12.83
C ASP A 75 3.72 13.94 12.17
N PHE A 76 3.53 13.91 10.85
CA PHE A 76 2.63 14.82 10.12
C PHE A 76 1.18 14.37 10.12
N HIS A 77 0.94 13.05 10.17
CA HIS A 77 -0.38 12.43 10.13
C HIS A 77 -0.46 11.36 11.23
N PRO A 78 -0.80 11.73 12.48
CA PRO A 78 -0.73 10.83 13.64
C PRO A 78 -1.68 9.64 13.55
N ASP A 79 -2.87 9.84 12.96
CA ASP A 79 -3.90 8.81 12.82
C ASP A 79 -3.60 7.89 11.65
N ASP A 80 -3.98 6.62 11.77
CA ASP A 80 -3.85 5.67 10.67
C ASP A 80 -4.74 6.06 9.49
N THR A 81 -4.18 6.03 8.28
CA THR A 81 -4.98 6.15 7.06
C THR A 81 -5.85 4.91 6.88
N VAL A 82 -7.14 5.16 6.65
CA VAL A 82 -8.12 4.13 6.28
C VAL A 82 -8.58 4.38 4.84
N LEU A 83 -8.38 3.43 3.97
CA LEU A 83 -8.83 3.49 2.59
C LEU A 83 -10.07 2.62 2.40
N ASP A 84 -11.12 3.19 1.83
CA ASP A 84 -12.28 2.45 1.33
C ASP A 84 -12.12 2.21 -0.18
N ILE A 85 -12.16 0.94 -0.56
CA ILE A 85 -12.00 0.48 -1.94
C ILE A 85 -13.23 -0.34 -2.31
N GLY A 86 -14.29 0.33 -2.78
CA GLY A 86 -15.54 -0.33 -3.13
C GLY A 86 -16.19 -1.10 -1.97
N GLY A 87 -16.14 -0.54 -0.78
CA GLY A 87 -16.66 -1.14 0.46
C GLY A 87 -15.67 -2.05 1.19
N ALA A 88 -14.46 -2.27 0.65
CA ALA A 88 -13.38 -2.99 1.34
C ALA A 88 -12.46 -1.99 2.06
N LYS A 89 -12.56 -1.87 3.37
CA LYS A 89 -11.72 -0.96 4.17
C LYS A 89 -10.39 -1.62 4.53
N ILE A 90 -9.28 -0.86 4.43
CA ILE A 90 -7.93 -1.30 4.79
C ILE A 90 -7.21 -0.22 5.58
N GLY A 91 -6.45 -0.58 6.61
CA GLY A 91 -5.80 0.34 7.55
C GLY A 91 -6.67 0.66 8.76
N GLY A 92 -6.11 1.31 9.80
CA GLY A 92 -6.85 1.70 11.01
C GLY A 92 -7.57 0.56 11.71
N GLY A 93 -6.94 -0.62 11.83
CA GLY A 93 -7.56 -1.82 12.39
C GLY A 93 -8.28 -2.72 11.38
N ASN A 94 -8.57 -2.22 10.17
CA ASN A 94 -9.20 -3.01 9.11
C ASN A 94 -8.15 -3.81 8.34
N PHE A 95 -8.42 -5.11 8.19
CA PHE A 95 -7.55 -6.04 7.46
C PHE A 95 -8.20 -6.54 6.18
N GLN A 96 -7.42 -6.70 5.08
CA GLN A 96 -7.91 -7.23 3.82
C GLN A 96 -7.07 -8.36 3.25
N PHE A 97 -7.75 -9.32 2.60
CA PHE A 97 -7.11 -10.26 1.68
C PHE A 97 -7.21 -9.70 0.25
N ILE A 98 -6.06 -9.59 -0.41
CA ILE A 98 -5.91 -9.28 -1.83
C ILE A 98 -5.48 -10.60 -2.48
N ALA A 99 -6.40 -11.32 -3.13
CA ALA A 99 -6.14 -12.66 -3.61
C ALA A 99 -6.54 -12.84 -5.07
N GLY A 100 -5.85 -13.74 -5.78
CA GLY A 100 -6.10 -14.02 -7.18
C GLY A 100 -4.85 -14.53 -7.90
N PRO A 101 -4.92 -14.85 -9.21
CA PRO A 101 -3.81 -15.47 -9.92
C PRO A 101 -2.64 -14.50 -10.15
N CYS A 102 -1.43 -15.04 -10.29
CA CYS A 102 -0.26 -14.24 -10.69
C CYS A 102 -0.52 -13.48 -11.98
N SER A 103 -1.02 -14.17 -12.99
CA SER A 103 -1.44 -13.60 -14.28
C SER A 103 -2.85 -14.02 -14.65
N VAL A 104 -3.55 -13.14 -15.37
CA VAL A 104 -4.78 -13.48 -16.06
C VAL A 104 -4.40 -14.32 -17.27
N GLU A 105 -5.03 -15.49 -17.41
CA GLU A 105 -4.71 -16.47 -18.45
C GLU A 105 -5.93 -16.81 -19.35
N SER A 106 -7.14 -16.75 -18.78
CA SER A 106 -8.41 -16.90 -19.49
C SER A 106 -9.54 -16.29 -18.67
N GLU A 107 -10.70 -16.11 -19.31
CA GLU A 107 -11.93 -15.68 -18.64
C GLU A 107 -12.39 -16.71 -17.59
N GLU A 108 -12.39 -17.98 -17.96
CA GLU A 108 -12.77 -19.07 -17.06
C GLU A 108 -11.90 -19.10 -15.80
N GLN A 109 -10.57 -19.04 -15.96
CA GLN A 109 -9.62 -19.03 -14.85
C GLN A 109 -9.89 -17.86 -13.90
N ILE A 110 -9.98 -16.63 -14.42
CA ILE A 110 -10.09 -15.46 -13.55
C ILE A 110 -11.44 -15.39 -12.81
N ILE A 111 -12.54 -15.79 -13.46
CA ILE A 111 -13.87 -15.80 -12.83
C ILE A 111 -13.97 -16.93 -11.79
N GLU A 112 -13.46 -18.13 -12.09
CA GLU A 112 -13.42 -19.24 -11.14
C GLU A 112 -12.64 -18.89 -9.89
N VAL A 113 -11.41 -18.37 -10.06
CA VAL A 113 -10.56 -17.96 -8.94
C VAL A 113 -11.19 -16.81 -8.15
N ALA A 114 -11.76 -15.81 -8.84
CA ALA A 114 -12.42 -14.67 -8.17
C ALA A 114 -13.54 -15.13 -7.23
N LYS A 115 -14.45 -15.99 -7.71
CA LYS A 115 -15.54 -16.55 -6.89
C LYS A 115 -15.02 -17.35 -5.71
N ALA A 116 -13.98 -18.17 -5.93
CA ALA A 116 -13.41 -19.00 -4.88
C ALA A 116 -12.74 -18.17 -3.78
N VAL A 117 -11.91 -17.17 -4.14
CA VAL A 117 -11.24 -16.32 -3.13
C VAL A 117 -12.23 -15.41 -2.41
N GLN A 118 -13.31 -14.94 -3.10
CA GLN A 118 -14.39 -14.19 -2.48
C GLN A 118 -15.12 -15.03 -1.42
N ALA A 119 -15.45 -16.27 -1.72
CA ALA A 119 -16.09 -17.20 -0.77
C ALA A 119 -15.23 -17.42 0.48
N SER A 120 -13.91 -17.41 0.34
CA SER A 120 -12.94 -17.50 1.46
C SER A 120 -12.72 -16.19 2.22
N GLY A 121 -13.35 -15.08 1.77
CA GLY A 121 -13.35 -13.80 2.45
C GLY A 121 -12.40 -12.76 1.90
N ALA A 122 -11.75 -12.99 0.75
CA ALA A 122 -11.06 -11.94 0.02
C ALA A 122 -12.08 -10.92 -0.55
N ARG A 123 -11.75 -9.62 -0.45
CA ARG A 123 -12.60 -8.57 -1.00
C ARG A 123 -11.95 -7.80 -2.14
N LEU A 124 -10.67 -8.01 -2.38
CA LEU A 124 -9.93 -7.42 -3.48
C LEU A 124 -9.37 -8.53 -4.36
N LEU A 125 -9.68 -8.48 -5.66
CA LEU A 125 -9.19 -9.44 -6.64
C LEU A 125 -7.89 -8.91 -7.26
N ARG A 126 -6.79 -9.66 -7.14
CA ARG A 126 -5.57 -9.36 -7.87
C ARG A 126 -5.44 -10.24 -9.12
N GLY A 127 -4.84 -9.69 -10.16
CA GLY A 127 -4.46 -10.43 -11.36
C GLY A 127 -3.54 -9.56 -12.22
N GLY A 128 -2.44 -10.14 -12.73
CA GLY A 128 -1.53 -9.41 -13.62
C GLY A 128 -1.99 -9.47 -15.06
N ALA A 129 -2.34 -8.34 -15.67
CA ALA A 129 -2.59 -8.21 -17.09
C ALA A 129 -1.30 -8.02 -17.89
N PHE A 130 -0.33 -7.31 -17.31
CA PHE A 130 1.02 -7.09 -17.83
C PHE A 130 2.04 -7.76 -16.90
N LYS A 131 3.11 -8.34 -17.44
CA LYS A 131 4.11 -9.08 -16.66
C LYS A 131 5.53 -8.59 -16.95
N PRO A 132 6.24 -8.02 -15.93
CA PRO A 132 7.65 -7.68 -16.06
C PRO A 132 8.50 -8.95 -16.00
N ARG A 133 8.93 -9.46 -17.14
CA ARG A 133 9.70 -10.71 -17.24
C ARG A 133 11.19 -10.43 -17.47
N THR A 134 12.04 -11.20 -16.80
CA THR A 134 13.48 -11.17 -17.04
C THR A 134 13.82 -11.75 -18.41
N SER A 135 13.08 -12.78 -18.84
CA SER A 135 13.24 -13.38 -20.18
C SER A 135 12.19 -12.81 -21.13
N PRO A 136 12.58 -12.37 -22.34
CA PRO A 136 11.62 -11.91 -23.35
C PRO A 136 10.79 -13.06 -23.95
N TYR A 137 11.21 -14.31 -23.75
CA TYR A 137 10.50 -15.51 -24.22
C TYR A 137 9.45 -16.03 -23.24
N ALA A 138 9.42 -15.51 -21.99
CA ALA A 138 8.40 -15.88 -21.02
C ALA A 138 7.07 -15.21 -21.34
N PHE A 139 5.97 -15.75 -20.80
CA PHE A 139 4.63 -15.18 -20.94
C PHE A 139 4.61 -13.72 -20.44
N GLN A 140 4.25 -12.78 -21.32
CA GLN A 140 4.29 -11.34 -21.07
C GLN A 140 2.98 -10.78 -20.47
N GLY A 141 1.97 -11.64 -20.26
CA GLY A 141 0.61 -11.24 -19.90
C GLY A 141 -0.27 -11.03 -21.13
N MET A 142 -1.55 -10.86 -20.89
CA MET A 142 -2.56 -10.66 -21.97
C MET A 142 -2.75 -9.18 -22.34
N GLY A 143 -2.08 -8.26 -21.68
CA GLY A 143 -2.17 -6.82 -21.97
C GLY A 143 -3.59 -6.27 -21.77
N ALA A 144 -4.07 -5.50 -22.77
CA ALA A 144 -5.41 -4.91 -22.70
C ALA A 144 -6.54 -5.96 -22.59
N GLU A 145 -6.37 -7.12 -23.21
CA GLU A 145 -7.32 -8.23 -23.05
C GLU A 145 -7.37 -8.72 -21.60
N GLY A 146 -6.22 -8.81 -20.92
CA GLY A 146 -6.17 -9.15 -19.49
C GLY A 146 -6.91 -8.14 -18.63
N ILE A 147 -6.84 -6.85 -18.95
CA ILE A 147 -7.64 -5.81 -18.28
C ILE A 147 -9.14 -6.05 -18.50
N ARG A 148 -9.56 -6.32 -19.75
CA ARG A 148 -10.96 -6.64 -20.07
C ARG A 148 -11.48 -7.82 -19.24
N LEU A 149 -10.73 -8.90 -19.16
CA LEU A 149 -11.11 -10.10 -18.39
C LEU A 149 -11.18 -9.82 -16.87
N LEU A 150 -10.30 -8.96 -16.33
CA LEU A 150 -10.39 -8.52 -14.94
C LEU A 150 -11.69 -7.74 -14.67
N LEU A 151 -12.10 -6.86 -15.59
CA LEU A 151 -13.35 -6.12 -15.47
C LEU A 151 -14.58 -7.02 -15.58
N GLU A 152 -14.55 -8.08 -16.37
CA GLU A 152 -15.59 -9.11 -16.39
C GLU A 152 -15.67 -9.86 -15.05
N ALA A 153 -14.52 -10.24 -14.48
CA ALA A 153 -14.49 -10.85 -13.15
C ALA A 153 -15.05 -9.89 -12.07
N LYS A 154 -14.76 -8.58 -12.17
CA LYS A 154 -15.35 -7.53 -11.32
C LYS A 154 -16.87 -7.49 -11.47
N GLN A 155 -17.40 -7.53 -12.70
CA GLN A 155 -18.84 -7.56 -12.94
C GLN A 155 -19.49 -8.82 -12.35
N ALA A 156 -18.82 -9.97 -12.45
CA ALA A 156 -19.34 -11.24 -11.96
C ALA A 156 -19.33 -11.37 -10.43
N THR A 157 -18.45 -10.66 -9.73
CA THR A 157 -18.22 -10.83 -8.28
C THR A 157 -18.45 -9.56 -7.46
N GLY A 158 -18.41 -8.39 -8.08
CA GLY A 158 -18.40 -7.11 -7.38
C GLY A 158 -17.05 -6.77 -6.70
N MET A 159 -16.01 -7.61 -6.86
CA MET A 159 -14.71 -7.38 -6.22
C MET A 159 -13.94 -6.27 -6.93
N PRO A 160 -13.45 -5.23 -6.22
CA PRO A 160 -12.50 -4.28 -6.76
C PRO A 160 -11.21 -4.96 -7.25
N ILE A 161 -10.63 -4.40 -8.30
CA ILE A 161 -9.48 -4.97 -9.00
C ILE A 161 -8.16 -4.32 -8.58
N VAL A 162 -7.15 -5.17 -8.34
CA VAL A 162 -5.76 -4.79 -8.13
C VAL A 162 -4.93 -5.35 -9.28
N THR A 163 -4.34 -4.49 -10.11
CA THR A 163 -3.48 -4.95 -11.23
C THR A 163 -2.28 -4.03 -11.44
N GLU A 164 -1.17 -4.61 -11.95
CA GLU A 164 0.10 -3.92 -12.10
C GLU A 164 0.15 -3.10 -13.38
N ILE A 165 0.56 -1.82 -13.23
CA ILE A 165 0.97 -0.97 -14.33
C ILE A 165 2.49 -1.03 -14.51
N MET A 166 2.96 -1.07 -15.74
CA MET A 166 4.39 -1.11 -16.04
C MET A 166 4.92 0.18 -16.67
N ASN A 167 4.06 0.93 -17.36
CA ASN A 167 4.44 2.12 -18.10
C ASN A 167 3.31 3.13 -18.12
N ILE A 168 3.65 4.42 -18.13
CA ILE A 168 2.71 5.55 -18.18
C ILE A 168 1.74 5.45 -19.37
N SER A 169 2.22 4.97 -20.52
CA SER A 169 1.37 4.81 -21.71
C SER A 169 0.19 3.85 -21.52
N GLN A 170 0.20 3.04 -20.48
CA GLN A 170 -0.89 2.11 -20.14
C GLN A 170 -1.99 2.76 -19.29
N LEU A 171 -1.78 3.96 -18.72
CA LEU A 171 -2.75 4.63 -17.84
C LEU A 171 -4.17 4.70 -18.42
N PRO A 172 -4.39 4.98 -19.72
CA PRO A 172 -5.74 4.98 -20.26
C PRO A 172 -6.50 3.66 -20.12
N LEU A 173 -5.79 2.53 -20.07
CA LEU A 173 -6.39 1.19 -19.87
C LEU A 173 -6.84 0.97 -18.42
N PHE A 174 -6.35 1.78 -17.49
CA PHE A 174 -6.62 1.63 -16.04
C PHE A 174 -7.78 2.50 -15.54
N ALA A 175 -8.56 3.12 -16.44
CA ALA A 175 -9.66 4.02 -16.08
C ALA A 175 -10.65 3.36 -15.08
N ASP A 176 -11.03 2.10 -15.30
CA ASP A 176 -11.99 1.36 -14.47
C ASP A 176 -11.34 0.43 -13.43
N ILE A 177 -10.02 0.50 -13.28
CA ILE A 177 -9.26 -0.24 -12.26
C ILE A 177 -9.31 0.53 -10.93
N ASP A 178 -9.55 -0.19 -9.83
CA ASP A 178 -9.71 0.40 -8.51
C ASP A 178 -8.37 0.67 -7.81
N VAL A 179 -7.43 -0.28 -7.93
CA VAL A 179 -6.09 -0.20 -7.33
C VAL A 179 -5.03 -0.45 -8.38
N VAL A 180 -4.19 0.55 -8.59
CA VAL A 180 -3.04 0.46 -9.49
C VAL A 180 -1.83 -0.02 -8.70
N GLN A 181 -1.34 -1.22 -9.01
CA GLN A 181 -0.13 -1.75 -8.39
C GLN A 181 1.11 -1.22 -9.11
N VAL A 182 2.04 -0.65 -8.35
CA VAL A 182 3.42 -0.38 -8.80
C VAL A 182 4.30 -1.54 -8.36
N GLY A 183 4.81 -2.30 -9.32
CA GLY A 183 5.63 -3.47 -9.05
C GLY A 183 7.00 -3.11 -8.45
N ALA A 184 7.63 -4.07 -7.78
CA ALA A 184 8.91 -3.88 -7.10
C ALA A 184 10.03 -3.33 -8.01
N ARG A 185 10.01 -3.66 -9.31
CA ARG A 185 10.99 -3.16 -10.29
C ARG A 185 10.73 -1.70 -10.70
N ASN A 186 9.52 -1.19 -10.45
CA ASN A 186 9.10 0.18 -10.75
C ASN A 186 8.99 1.07 -9.51
N MET A 187 9.39 0.60 -8.31
CA MET A 187 9.29 1.38 -7.08
C MET A 187 9.99 2.75 -7.21
N GLN A 188 11.09 2.83 -7.94
CA GLN A 188 11.86 4.05 -8.17
C GLN A 188 11.70 4.61 -9.59
N ASN A 189 10.65 4.23 -10.31
CA ASN A 189 10.27 4.87 -11.56
C ASN A 189 9.55 6.18 -11.26
N PHE A 190 10.32 7.21 -10.92
CA PHE A 190 9.80 8.48 -10.42
C PHE A 190 8.87 9.19 -11.40
N ASP A 191 9.06 9.02 -12.71
CA ASP A 191 8.14 9.59 -13.69
C ASP A 191 6.77 8.92 -13.62
N LEU A 192 6.72 7.58 -13.48
CA LEU A 192 5.48 6.86 -13.25
C LEU A 192 4.83 7.28 -11.92
N LEU A 193 5.63 7.41 -10.84
CA LEU A 193 5.11 7.80 -9.53
C LEU A 193 4.51 9.21 -9.53
N LYS A 194 5.12 10.16 -10.24
CA LYS A 194 4.58 11.53 -10.40
C LYS A 194 3.23 11.52 -11.10
N GLU A 195 3.11 10.77 -12.22
CA GLU A 195 1.83 10.66 -12.94
C GLU A 195 0.74 10.01 -12.08
N LEU A 196 1.07 8.96 -11.34
CA LEU A 196 0.14 8.34 -10.40
C LEU A 196 -0.22 9.27 -9.23
N GLY A 197 0.68 10.18 -8.86
CA GLY A 197 0.43 11.24 -7.88
C GLY A 197 -0.66 12.24 -8.31
N HIS A 198 -0.87 12.43 -9.62
CA HIS A 198 -1.94 13.28 -10.15
C HIS A 198 -3.26 12.53 -10.37
N SER A 199 -3.32 11.23 -10.08
CA SER A 199 -4.51 10.39 -10.23
C SER A 199 -5.31 10.30 -8.94
N ASP A 200 -6.58 9.94 -9.04
CA ASP A 200 -7.48 9.63 -7.92
C ASP A 200 -7.47 8.13 -7.52
N LYS A 201 -6.62 7.34 -8.15
CA LYS A 201 -6.53 5.90 -7.95
C LYS A 201 -5.89 5.55 -6.61
N VAL A 202 -6.30 4.42 -6.03
CA VAL A 202 -5.53 3.82 -4.94
C VAL A 202 -4.26 3.21 -5.53
N ILE A 203 -3.11 3.52 -4.95
CA ILE A 203 -1.81 3.02 -5.40
C ILE A 203 -1.28 1.99 -4.40
N LEU A 204 -1.08 0.76 -4.86
CA LEU A 204 -0.37 -0.26 -4.08
C LEU A 204 1.10 -0.26 -4.51
N LEU A 205 1.97 0.27 -3.65
CA LEU A 205 3.40 0.43 -3.91
C LEU A 205 4.19 -0.72 -3.29
N LYS A 206 4.75 -1.59 -4.13
CA LYS A 206 5.58 -2.73 -3.69
C LYS A 206 7.03 -2.31 -3.44
N ARG A 207 7.58 -2.70 -2.29
CA ARG A 207 9.00 -2.50 -1.97
C ARG A 207 9.89 -3.16 -3.02
N GLY A 208 10.90 -2.45 -3.46
CA GLY A 208 11.91 -2.95 -4.39
C GLY A 208 12.78 -4.04 -3.76
N LEU A 209 13.40 -4.84 -4.63
CA LEU A 209 14.12 -6.06 -4.23
C LEU A 209 15.37 -5.82 -3.36
N ALA A 210 15.95 -4.62 -3.41
CA ALA A 210 17.16 -4.25 -2.66
C ALA A 210 17.03 -2.84 -2.05
N ASN A 211 15.80 -2.38 -1.86
CA ASN A 211 15.52 -1.04 -1.38
C ASN A 211 15.33 -1.00 0.14
N THR A 212 15.81 0.06 0.75
CA THR A 212 15.58 0.36 2.16
C THR A 212 14.13 0.78 2.41
N LEU A 213 13.70 0.80 3.68
CA LEU A 213 12.38 1.32 4.04
C LEU A 213 12.29 2.83 3.79
N GLU A 214 13.39 3.57 3.97
CA GLU A 214 13.43 5.00 3.66
C GLU A 214 13.19 5.26 2.17
N GLU A 215 13.82 4.49 1.28
CA GLU A 215 13.58 4.60 -0.17
C GLU A 215 12.12 4.25 -0.55
N LEU A 216 11.50 3.28 0.13
CA LEU A 216 10.08 2.97 -0.07
C LEU A 216 9.20 4.15 0.37
N LEU A 217 9.47 4.73 1.54
CA LEU A 217 8.73 5.89 2.05
C LEU A 217 8.95 7.14 1.18
N MET A 218 10.17 7.35 0.67
CA MET A 218 10.45 8.41 -0.30
C MET A 218 9.71 8.20 -1.63
N SER A 219 9.57 6.96 -2.08
CA SER A 219 8.79 6.66 -3.29
C SER A 219 7.30 6.94 -3.09
N ALA A 220 6.76 6.64 -1.91
CA ALA A 220 5.40 7.03 -1.53
C ALA A 220 5.25 8.56 -1.43
N GLU A 221 6.25 9.26 -0.89
CA GLU A 221 6.27 10.73 -0.84
C GLU A 221 6.18 11.37 -2.23
N TYR A 222 6.81 10.79 -3.27
CA TYR A 222 6.67 11.26 -4.65
C TYR A 222 5.22 11.23 -5.14
N ILE A 223 4.45 10.19 -4.78
CA ILE A 223 3.03 10.09 -5.12
C ILE A 223 2.23 11.13 -4.34
N MET A 224 2.45 11.23 -3.02
CA MET A 224 1.72 12.17 -2.16
C MET A 224 2.01 13.64 -2.52
N ALA A 225 3.23 13.96 -2.94
CA ALA A 225 3.59 15.30 -3.41
C ALA A 225 2.82 15.72 -4.67
N GLY A 226 2.30 14.76 -5.46
CA GLY A 226 1.40 14.99 -6.58
C GLY A 226 -0.06 15.25 -6.18
N GLY A 227 -0.41 15.06 -4.89
CA GLY A 227 -1.75 15.25 -4.33
C GLY A 227 -2.52 13.94 -4.09
N ASN A 228 -1.97 12.77 -4.42
CA ASN A 228 -2.63 11.49 -4.18
C ASN A 228 -2.19 10.87 -2.86
N GLU A 229 -3.07 10.90 -1.86
CA GLU A 229 -2.84 10.34 -0.52
C GLU A 229 -3.31 8.88 -0.37
N ARG A 230 -3.85 8.28 -1.43
CA ARG A 230 -4.47 6.95 -1.41
C ARG A 230 -3.45 5.84 -1.71
N ILE A 231 -2.53 5.61 -0.77
CA ILE A 231 -1.41 4.68 -0.94
C ILE A 231 -1.49 3.53 0.05
N ILE A 232 -1.17 2.33 -0.44
CA ILE A 232 -0.94 1.10 0.33
C ILE A 232 0.51 0.70 0.11
N LEU A 233 1.28 0.52 1.17
CA LEU A 233 2.64 0.00 1.11
C LEU A 233 2.63 -1.52 1.13
N CYS A 234 3.50 -2.17 0.36
CA CYS A 234 3.56 -3.62 0.28
C CYS A 234 4.98 -4.15 0.48
N GLU A 235 5.21 -4.81 1.60
CA GLU A 235 6.41 -5.62 1.82
C GLU A 235 6.27 -6.95 1.04
N ARG A 236 7.32 -7.35 0.29
CA ARG A 236 7.29 -8.54 -0.58
C ARG A 236 8.60 -9.34 -0.59
N GLY A 237 9.44 -9.13 0.39
CA GLY A 237 10.77 -9.70 0.48
C GLY A 237 11.84 -8.91 -0.25
N ILE A 238 13.03 -9.02 0.27
CA ILE A 238 14.25 -8.40 -0.25
C ILE A 238 15.28 -9.46 -0.63
N ARG A 239 16.18 -9.15 -1.54
CA ARG A 239 17.32 -9.99 -1.86
C ARG A 239 18.32 -9.96 -0.71
N THR A 240 18.72 -11.14 -0.29
CA THR A 240 19.78 -11.35 0.69
C THR A 240 20.77 -12.39 0.14
N PHE A 241 21.70 -12.81 0.97
CA PHE A 241 22.60 -13.93 0.64
C PHE A 241 21.90 -15.30 0.67
N GLU A 242 20.69 -15.39 1.25
CA GLU A 242 19.92 -16.63 1.35
C GLU A 242 19.34 -17.04 -0.01
N THR A 243 19.43 -18.33 -0.33
CA THR A 243 19.00 -18.88 -1.62
C THR A 243 17.92 -19.95 -1.55
N TYR A 244 17.52 -20.39 -0.34
CA TYR A 244 16.43 -21.35 -0.14
C TYR A 244 15.04 -20.75 -0.41
N THR A 245 14.93 -19.43 -0.39
CA THR A 245 13.72 -18.69 -0.78
C THR A 245 14.04 -17.72 -1.92
N ARG A 246 13.04 -17.37 -2.70
CA ARG A 246 13.18 -16.40 -3.80
C ARG A 246 13.68 -15.04 -3.29
N ASN A 247 13.16 -14.60 -2.14
CA ASN A 247 13.58 -13.42 -1.39
C ASN A 247 13.36 -13.70 0.11
N THR A 248 14.06 -12.99 0.95
CA THR A 248 13.84 -13.02 2.40
C THR A 248 12.71 -12.06 2.76
N LEU A 249 11.63 -12.56 3.37
CA LEU A 249 10.57 -11.71 3.87
C LEU A 249 11.08 -10.91 5.07
N ASP A 250 11.08 -9.59 4.96
CA ASP A 250 11.46 -8.69 6.06
C ASP A 250 10.22 -8.42 6.93
N ILE A 251 9.94 -9.33 7.85
CA ILE A 251 8.77 -9.19 8.73
C ILE A 251 8.90 -7.99 9.67
N SER A 252 10.13 -7.57 10.01
CA SER A 252 10.40 -6.40 10.84
C SER A 252 10.02 -5.09 10.14
N ALA A 253 9.92 -5.10 8.80
CA ALA A 253 9.46 -3.95 8.05
C ALA A 253 8.03 -3.51 8.44
N VAL A 254 7.14 -4.46 8.78
CA VAL A 254 5.75 -4.15 9.12
C VAL A 254 5.65 -3.20 10.32
N PRO A 255 6.13 -3.54 11.53
CA PRO A 255 6.05 -2.63 12.67
C PRO A 255 6.89 -1.36 12.46
N LEU A 256 8.03 -1.43 11.77
CA LEU A 256 8.86 -0.25 11.49
C LEU A 256 8.15 0.77 10.59
N ILE A 257 7.50 0.30 9.53
CA ILE A 257 6.71 1.18 8.66
C ILE A 257 5.55 1.78 9.45
N LYS A 258 4.83 0.98 10.23
CA LYS A 258 3.72 1.45 11.09
C LYS A 258 4.13 2.50 12.11
N MET A 259 5.38 2.46 12.61
CA MET A 259 5.94 3.49 13.48
C MET A 259 6.27 4.79 12.74
N LYS A 260 6.72 4.68 11.49
CA LYS A 260 7.22 5.83 10.71
C LYS A 260 6.18 6.46 9.81
N SER A 261 5.14 5.71 9.42
CA SER A 261 4.11 6.14 8.47
C SER A 261 2.72 5.79 8.97
N HIS A 262 1.75 6.57 8.53
CA HIS A 262 0.32 6.35 8.77
C HIS A 262 -0.34 5.45 7.71
N LEU A 263 0.37 5.13 6.62
CA LEU A 263 -0.16 4.39 5.48
C LEU A 263 -0.41 2.91 5.82
N PRO A 264 -1.44 2.28 5.23
CA PRO A 264 -1.67 0.85 5.36
C PRO A 264 -0.50 0.02 4.82
N VAL A 265 -0.19 -1.10 5.51
CA VAL A 265 0.90 -2.01 5.15
C VAL A 265 0.35 -3.39 4.84
N VAL A 266 0.57 -3.86 3.61
CA VAL A 266 0.24 -5.20 3.12
C VAL A 266 1.52 -6.02 2.99
N VAL A 267 1.42 -7.32 3.20
CA VAL A 267 2.54 -8.26 3.00
C VAL A 267 2.19 -9.26 1.89
N ASP A 268 3.16 -9.52 1.02
CA ASP A 268 3.07 -10.49 -0.07
C ASP A 268 3.99 -11.68 0.20
N PRO A 269 3.53 -12.72 0.91
CA PRO A 269 4.32 -13.90 1.22
C PRO A 269 4.59 -14.78 -0.01
N SER A 270 3.73 -14.72 -1.03
CA SER A 270 3.89 -15.51 -2.27
C SER A 270 5.15 -15.11 -3.02
N HIS A 271 5.32 -13.80 -3.28
CA HIS A 271 6.51 -13.30 -3.98
C HIS A 271 7.75 -13.24 -3.09
N ALA A 272 7.59 -13.20 -1.77
CA ALA A 272 8.72 -13.27 -0.85
C ALA A 272 9.35 -14.66 -0.90
N SER A 273 8.59 -15.70 -0.60
CA SER A 273 9.12 -17.06 -0.49
C SER A 273 9.40 -17.73 -1.83
N GLY A 274 8.54 -17.54 -2.83
CA GLY A 274 8.57 -18.28 -4.10
C GLY A 274 8.08 -19.72 -3.98
N HIS A 275 7.54 -20.13 -2.82
CA HIS A 275 7.10 -21.49 -2.53
C HIS A 275 5.75 -21.51 -1.82
N SER A 276 4.79 -22.26 -2.36
CA SER A 276 3.42 -22.34 -1.83
C SER A 276 3.35 -22.83 -0.38
N TYR A 277 4.21 -23.79 0.01
CA TYR A 277 4.23 -24.36 1.37
C TYR A 277 4.73 -23.37 2.44
N LEU A 278 5.39 -22.26 2.05
CA LEU A 278 5.82 -21.20 2.96
C LEU A 278 4.80 -20.06 3.08
N VAL A 279 3.82 -19.98 2.19
CA VAL A 279 2.83 -18.89 2.20
C VAL A 279 2.05 -18.86 3.52
N GLU A 280 1.58 -20.01 4.00
CA GLU A 280 0.82 -20.08 5.26
C GLU A 280 1.62 -19.54 6.46
N PRO A 281 2.79 -20.09 6.82
CA PRO A 281 3.54 -19.62 7.98
C PRO A 281 3.92 -18.14 7.87
N LEU A 282 4.27 -17.66 6.68
CA LEU A 282 4.61 -16.25 6.47
C LEU A 282 3.38 -15.34 6.54
N ALA A 283 2.21 -15.79 6.06
CA ALA A 283 0.95 -15.06 6.18
C ALA A 283 0.54 -14.89 7.65
N LEU A 284 0.66 -15.95 8.46
CA LEU A 284 0.38 -15.91 9.90
C LEU A 284 1.35 -14.97 10.62
N ALA A 285 2.64 -15.03 10.29
CA ALA A 285 3.65 -14.13 10.85
C ALA A 285 3.37 -12.67 10.50
N ALA A 286 2.99 -12.38 9.25
CA ALA A 286 2.66 -11.03 8.80
C ALA A 286 1.43 -10.45 9.52
N ALA A 287 0.37 -11.26 9.69
CA ALA A 287 -0.81 -10.87 10.45
C ALA A 287 -0.45 -10.59 11.92
N ALA A 288 0.34 -11.47 12.54
CA ALA A 288 0.81 -11.30 13.91
C ALA A 288 1.72 -10.09 14.10
N ALA A 289 2.50 -9.71 13.08
CA ALA A 289 3.32 -8.49 13.07
C ALA A 289 2.51 -7.20 12.90
N GLY A 290 1.20 -7.29 12.67
CA GLY A 290 0.31 -6.14 12.57
C GLY A 290 0.09 -5.60 11.14
N ALA A 291 0.35 -6.41 10.10
CA ALA A 291 0.01 -6.03 8.72
C ALA A 291 -1.49 -5.70 8.59
N ASP A 292 -1.82 -4.76 7.71
CA ASP A 292 -3.21 -4.37 7.41
C ASP A 292 -3.82 -5.22 6.28
N GLY A 293 -3.05 -6.13 5.72
CA GLY A 293 -3.54 -7.06 4.71
C GLY A 293 -2.48 -8.02 4.21
N LEU A 294 -2.94 -8.98 3.42
CA LEU A 294 -2.11 -9.97 2.75
C LEU A 294 -2.43 -10.00 1.25
N MET A 295 -1.38 -10.00 0.43
CA MET A 295 -1.49 -10.28 -1.00
C MET A 295 -1.05 -11.72 -1.27
N ILE A 296 -1.94 -12.57 -1.76
CA ILE A 296 -1.68 -14.01 -1.93
C ILE A 296 -2.02 -14.43 -3.36
N GLU A 297 -1.12 -15.16 -3.99
CA GLU A 297 -1.37 -15.76 -5.30
C GLU A 297 -2.17 -17.05 -5.16
N VAL A 298 -3.30 -17.09 -5.88
CA VAL A 298 -4.23 -18.22 -5.92
C VAL A 298 -4.52 -18.57 -7.36
N HIS A 299 -4.39 -19.85 -7.71
CA HIS A 299 -4.64 -20.36 -9.05
C HIS A 299 -5.49 -21.61 -8.96
N ASN A 300 -6.48 -21.80 -9.86
CA ASN A 300 -7.34 -22.98 -9.89
C ASN A 300 -6.58 -24.28 -10.23
N ASP A 301 -5.50 -24.17 -11.00
CA ASP A 301 -4.58 -25.27 -11.30
C ASP A 301 -3.12 -24.79 -11.27
N PRO A 302 -2.48 -24.66 -10.08
CA PRO A 302 -1.11 -24.14 -9.96
C PRO A 302 -0.06 -24.89 -10.79
N ALA A 303 -0.28 -26.18 -11.06
CA ALA A 303 0.67 -26.98 -11.84
C ALA A 303 0.70 -26.58 -13.32
N ARG A 304 -0.38 -25.99 -13.83
CA ARG A 304 -0.53 -25.55 -15.23
C ARG A 304 -0.43 -24.03 -15.40
N ALA A 305 -0.19 -23.29 -14.31
CA ALA A 305 -0.08 -21.84 -14.36
C ALA A 305 1.04 -21.38 -15.31
N LEU A 306 0.74 -20.41 -16.16
CA LEU A 306 1.71 -19.80 -17.09
C LEU A 306 2.75 -18.93 -16.38
N CYS A 307 2.46 -18.53 -15.12
CA CYS A 307 3.31 -17.66 -14.32
C CYS A 307 3.24 -18.03 -12.84
N ASP A 308 4.42 -18.18 -12.22
CA ASP A 308 4.63 -18.31 -10.77
C ASP A 308 3.79 -19.43 -10.09
N GLY A 309 3.52 -20.54 -10.81
CA GLY A 309 2.79 -21.72 -10.29
C GLY A 309 3.34 -22.27 -8.96
N PRO A 310 4.67 -22.45 -8.78
CA PRO A 310 5.24 -23.01 -7.54
C PRO A 310 4.91 -22.24 -6.26
N GLN A 311 4.59 -20.95 -6.35
CA GLN A 311 4.23 -20.12 -5.18
C GLN A 311 2.71 -19.90 -5.05
N SER A 312 1.91 -20.29 -6.05
CA SER A 312 0.46 -20.12 -6.05
C SER A 312 -0.22 -21.20 -5.18
N LEU A 313 -1.19 -20.76 -4.38
CA LEU A 313 -2.06 -21.67 -3.64
C LEU A 313 -3.22 -22.16 -4.52
N SER A 314 -3.72 -23.36 -4.26
CA SER A 314 -5.06 -23.71 -4.74
C SER A 314 -6.13 -22.97 -3.93
N PRO A 315 -7.36 -22.79 -4.45
CA PRO A 315 -8.46 -22.17 -3.72
C PRO A 315 -8.73 -22.82 -2.36
N LYS A 316 -8.65 -24.15 -2.27
CA LYS A 316 -8.82 -24.89 -1.02
C LYS A 316 -7.77 -24.53 0.03
N ILE A 317 -6.50 -24.49 -0.35
CA ILE A 317 -5.40 -24.14 0.56
C ILE A 317 -5.52 -22.65 0.97
N PHE A 318 -5.92 -21.78 0.06
CA PHE A 318 -6.17 -20.36 0.39
C PHE A 318 -7.28 -20.23 1.46
N ASP A 319 -8.38 -20.98 1.35
CA ASP A 319 -9.45 -20.96 2.34
C ASP A 319 -8.95 -21.38 3.74
N GLU A 320 -8.13 -22.44 3.82
CA GLU A 320 -7.50 -22.89 5.05
C GLU A 320 -6.61 -21.81 5.67
N VAL A 321 -5.76 -21.15 4.86
CA VAL A 321 -4.89 -20.07 5.29
C VAL A 321 -5.69 -18.86 5.77
N ALA A 322 -6.70 -18.45 5.01
CA ALA A 322 -7.58 -17.33 5.37
C ALA A 322 -8.31 -17.61 6.70
N GLY A 323 -8.80 -18.85 6.89
CA GLY A 323 -9.44 -19.29 8.13
C GLY A 323 -8.51 -19.19 9.35
N LYS A 324 -7.22 -19.54 9.19
CA LYS A 324 -6.21 -19.42 10.26
C LYS A 324 -5.85 -17.96 10.54
N VAL A 325 -5.63 -17.14 9.51
CA VAL A 325 -5.34 -15.71 9.65
C VAL A 325 -6.45 -15.00 10.41
N LYS A 326 -7.73 -15.25 10.05
CA LYS A 326 -8.90 -14.65 10.72
C LYS A 326 -8.90 -14.88 12.24
N LYS A 327 -8.32 -15.99 12.74
CA LYS A 327 -8.21 -16.27 14.18
C LYS A 327 -7.14 -15.43 14.87
N ILE A 328 -6.14 -14.95 14.14
CA ILE A 328 -5.06 -14.10 14.67
C ILE A 328 -5.51 -12.62 14.75
N LEU A 329 -6.33 -12.15 13.80
CA LEU A 329 -6.70 -10.73 13.71
C LEU A 329 -7.19 -10.13 15.03
N PRO A 330 -8.11 -10.75 15.79
CA PRO A 330 -8.56 -10.18 17.07
C PRO A 330 -7.43 -10.07 18.12
N VAL A 331 -6.44 -10.98 18.07
CA VAL A 331 -5.29 -10.96 19.01
C VAL A 331 -4.43 -9.72 18.82
N VAL A 332 -4.36 -9.22 17.59
CA VAL A 332 -3.58 -8.01 17.21
C VAL A 332 -4.46 -6.77 17.02
N GLY A 333 -5.69 -6.80 17.52
CA GLY A 333 -6.61 -5.66 17.47
C GLY A 333 -7.12 -5.33 16.06
N LYS A 334 -7.24 -6.35 15.20
CA LYS A 334 -7.73 -6.17 13.82
C LYS A 334 -8.97 -7.01 13.53
N GLU A 335 -9.71 -6.59 12.51
CA GLU A 335 -10.85 -7.32 11.96
C GLU A 335 -10.87 -7.23 10.43
N LEU A 336 -11.68 -8.09 9.78
CA LEU A 336 -11.91 -7.94 8.34
C LEU A 336 -12.69 -6.65 8.10
N GLY A 337 -12.10 -5.72 7.37
CA GLY A 337 -12.70 -4.44 6.99
C GLY A 337 -13.94 -4.65 6.10
N ARG A 338 -15.03 -3.97 6.44
CA ARG A 338 -16.31 -3.99 5.72
C ARG A 338 -16.62 -2.62 5.19
#